data_88e33fa6fb5a3d3a642a05ce1c3c97a3
#
_entry.id   88e33fa6fb5a3d3a642a05ce1c3c97a3
#
_cell.length_a   1.000
_cell.length_b   1.000
_cell.length_c   1.000
_cell.angle_alpha   90.00
_cell.angle_beta   90.00
_cell.angle_gamma   90.00
#
_symmetry.space_group_name_H-M   'P 1'
#
loop_
_entity.id
_entity.type
_entity.pdbx_description
1 polymer ?
#
loop_
_entity_poly.entity_id
_entity_poly.type
_entity_poly.pdbx_seq_one_letter_code
_entity_poly.pdbx_strand_id
1 'polypeptide(L)'
;VELCATADSEVNKIRFSSALDISGSMKREMVQALNYIGENLGNKELSLQMVAEKIGVSKNYFSKIFKESTGVKFVDYVTKQRMEQARNLYLNSDLKIYEIAELVGYSDWHYLYNLYKKIYGHSLSKEKEGKK
;
A
#
# COMPACT_ATOMS: atom_id res chain seq x y z
N VAL A 1 -2.09 15.45 1.05
CA VAL A 1 -1.73 14.20 0.41
C VAL A 1 -0.28 13.87 0.66
N GLU A 2 0.53 14.82 0.31
CA GLU A 2 1.95 14.64 0.47
C GLU A 2 2.35 14.42 1.92
N LEU A 3 1.71 15.13 2.83
CA LEU A 3 1.99 14.98 4.24
C LEU A 3 1.60 13.60 4.74
N CYS A 4 0.44 13.10 4.31
CA CYS A 4 0.02 11.76 4.71
C CYS A 4 0.98 10.72 4.18
N ALA A 5 1.37 10.86 2.93
CA ALA A 5 2.31 9.94 2.32
C ALA A 5 3.65 10.02 3.03
N THR A 6 4.05 11.22 3.41
CA THR A 6 5.31 11.42 4.10
C THR A 6 5.31 10.76 5.47
N ALA A 7 4.23 10.94 6.20
CA ALA A 7 4.11 10.33 7.53
C ALA A 7 4.15 8.82 7.43
N ASP A 8 3.41 8.26 6.50
CA ASP A 8 3.41 6.81 6.30
C ASP A 8 4.80 6.34 5.89
N SER A 9 5.44 7.10 5.01
CA SER A 9 6.78 6.77 4.56
C SER A 9 7.78 6.79 5.71
N GLU A 10 7.64 7.74 6.61
CA GLU A 10 8.53 7.83 7.74
C GLU A 10 8.37 6.67 8.70
N VAL A 11 7.13 6.28 8.96
CA VAL A 11 6.88 5.12 9.80
C VAL A 11 7.48 3.87 9.17
N ASN A 12 7.28 3.71 7.88
CA ASN A 12 7.83 2.58 7.16
C ASN A 12 9.35 2.63 7.17
N LYS A 13 9.93 3.81 7.01
CA LYS A 13 11.37 3.97 7.02
C LYS A 13 11.99 3.59 8.36
N ILE A 14 11.35 3.99 9.45
CA ILE A 14 11.86 3.66 10.78
C ILE A 14 11.89 2.16 10.98
N ARG A 15 10.78 1.50 10.68
CA ARG A 15 10.70 0.06 10.80
C ARG A 15 11.68 -0.63 9.87
N PHE A 16 11.73 -0.13 8.65
CA PHE A 16 12.60 -0.65 7.61
C PHE A 16 14.06 -0.55 8.05
N SER A 17 14.46 0.60 8.54
CA SER A 17 15.83 0.83 8.98
C SER A 17 16.23 -0.11 10.11
N SER A 18 15.34 -0.29 11.07
CA SER A 18 15.58 -1.21 12.17
C SER A 18 15.84 -2.62 11.69
N ALA A 19 15.01 -3.08 10.78
CA ALA A 19 15.12 -4.42 10.25
C ALA A 19 16.35 -4.58 9.37
N LEU A 20 16.74 -3.52 8.69
CA LEU A 20 17.77 -3.59 7.66
C LEU A 20 19.15 -3.22 8.12
N ASP A 21 19.32 -2.98 9.40
CA ASP A 21 20.67 -2.84 9.95
C ASP A 21 21.45 -4.14 9.76
N ILE A 22 20.78 -5.16 9.29
CA ILE A 22 21.38 -6.47 9.11
C ILE A 22 22.20 -6.54 7.84
N SER A 23 21.71 -5.94 6.74
CA SER A 23 22.34 -6.13 5.44
C SER A 23 22.06 -4.95 4.50
N GLY A 24 23.10 -4.40 3.91
CA GLY A 24 22.95 -3.32 2.93
C GLY A 24 22.30 -3.79 1.65
N SER A 25 22.54 -5.03 1.27
CA SER A 25 21.93 -5.63 0.09
C SER A 25 20.43 -5.74 0.26
N MET A 26 20.01 -6.21 1.43
CA MET A 26 18.61 -6.35 1.76
C MET A 26 17.91 -4.98 1.78
N LYS A 27 18.63 -3.97 2.27
CA LYS A 27 18.11 -2.61 2.29
C LYS A 27 17.82 -2.10 0.88
N ARG A 28 18.75 -2.32 -0.05
CA ARG A 28 18.55 -1.89 -1.42
C ARG A 28 17.36 -2.58 -2.06
N GLU A 29 17.26 -3.89 -1.84
CA GLU A 29 16.16 -4.66 -2.38
C GLU A 29 14.82 -4.14 -1.88
N MET A 30 14.73 -3.85 -0.59
CA MET A 30 13.49 -3.36 -0.02
C MET A 30 13.15 -1.95 -0.49
N VAL A 31 14.14 -1.08 -0.63
CA VAL A 31 13.87 0.26 -1.17
C VAL A 31 13.32 0.15 -2.58
N GLN A 32 13.93 -0.68 -3.41
CA GLN A 32 13.44 -0.89 -4.77
C GLN A 32 12.03 -1.45 -4.77
N ALA A 33 11.77 -2.40 -3.90
CA ALA A 33 10.45 -3.02 -3.80
C ALA A 33 9.38 -2.02 -3.41
N LEU A 34 9.66 -1.23 -2.38
CA LEU A 34 8.68 -0.25 -1.90
C LEU A 34 8.40 0.82 -2.94
N ASN A 35 9.43 1.26 -3.66
CA ASN A 35 9.24 2.22 -4.74
C ASN A 35 8.39 1.64 -5.85
N TYR A 36 8.68 0.40 -6.24
CA TYR A 36 7.94 -0.26 -7.31
C TYR A 36 6.48 -0.47 -6.92
N ILE A 37 6.24 -0.87 -5.67
CA ILE A 37 4.88 -1.05 -5.17
C ILE A 37 4.12 0.27 -5.25
N GLY A 38 4.74 1.36 -4.80
CA GLY A 38 4.11 2.67 -4.83
C GLY A 38 3.75 3.12 -6.23
N GLU A 39 4.64 2.86 -7.19
CA GLU A 39 4.42 3.25 -8.58
C GLU A 39 3.34 2.41 -9.25
N ASN A 40 3.09 1.22 -8.74
CA ASN A 40 2.16 0.28 -9.38
C ASN A 40 0.93 -0.01 -8.52
N LEU A 41 0.68 0.83 -7.54
CA LEU A 41 -0.42 0.58 -6.62
C LEU A 41 -1.77 0.51 -7.32
N GLY A 42 -1.94 1.32 -8.38
CA GLY A 42 -3.17 1.30 -9.17
C GLY A 42 -3.25 0.17 -10.18
N ASN A 43 -2.19 -0.61 -10.30
CA ASN A 43 -2.18 -1.75 -11.24
C ASN A 43 -2.90 -2.92 -10.60
N LYS A 44 -4.01 -3.34 -11.20
CA LYS A 44 -4.82 -4.44 -10.67
C LYS A 44 -4.07 -5.76 -10.64
N GLU A 45 -3.04 -5.88 -11.46
CA GLU A 45 -2.24 -7.10 -11.56
C GLU A 45 -1.09 -7.15 -10.57
N LEU A 46 -0.89 -6.09 -9.80
CA LEU A 46 0.23 -6.04 -8.85
C LEU A 46 0.24 -7.25 -7.94
N SER A 47 1.35 -7.96 -7.90
CA SER A 47 1.47 -9.20 -7.13
C SER A 47 2.85 -9.31 -6.52
N LEU A 48 2.96 -10.19 -5.55
CA LEU A 48 4.22 -10.52 -4.91
C LEU A 48 5.26 -10.97 -5.95
N GLN A 49 4.81 -11.78 -6.89
CA GLN A 49 5.70 -12.29 -7.94
C GLN A 49 6.24 -11.17 -8.82
N MET A 50 5.38 -10.23 -9.20
CA MET A 50 5.83 -9.11 -10.03
C MET A 50 6.93 -8.32 -9.35
N VAL A 51 6.77 -8.05 -8.07
CA VAL A 51 7.76 -7.27 -7.33
C VAL A 51 9.06 -8.06 -7.21
N ALA A 52 8.96 -9.33 -6.86
CA ALA A 52 10.14 -10.18 -6.72
C ALA A 52 10.93 -10.24 -8.02
N GLU A 53 10.23 -10.39 -9.14
CA GLU A 53 10.88 -10.42 -10.45
C GLU A 53 11.55 -9.10 -10.77
N LYS A 54 10.89 -8.00 -10.42
CA LYS A 54 11.44 -6.68 -10.70
C LYS A 54 12.76 -6.44 -9.98
N ILE A 55 12.86 -6.90 -8.74
CA ILE A 55 14.08 -6.69 -7.97
C ILE A 55 15.06 -7.85 -8.08
N GLY A 56 14.71 -8.90 -8.85
CA GLY A 56 15.65 -9.97 -9.18
C GLY A 56 15.84 -11.02 -8.11
N VAL A 57 14.80 -11.29 -7.31
CA VAL A 57 14.90 -12.31 -6.27
C VAL A 57 13.75 -13.31 -6.41
N SER A 58 13.85 -14.42 -5.69
CA SER A 58 12.78 -15.41 -5.72
C SER A 58 11.57 -14.91 -4.94
N LYS A 59 10.40 -15.43 -5.29
CA LYS A 59 9.16 -15.06 -4.63
C LYS A 59 9.21 -15.39 -3.15
N ASN A 60 9.72 -16.55 -2.81
CA ASN A 60 9.78 -16.99 -1.41
C ASN A 60 10.73 -16.13 -0.59
N TYR A 61 11.88 -15.82 -1.15
CA TYR A 61 12.84 -14.94 -0.47
C TYR A 61 12.24 -13.57 -0.25
N PHE A 62 11.62 -12.99 -1.28
CA PHE A 62 11.02 -11.67 -1.15
C PHE A 62 9.92 -11.64 -0.10
N SER A 63 9.06 -12.67 -0.10
CA SER A 63 7.99 -12.76 0.89
C SER A 63 8.55 -12.71 2.30
N LYS A 64 9.64 -13.44 2.52
CA LYS A 64 10.26 -13.52 3.84
C LYS A 64 10.88 -12.19 4.25
N ILE A 65 11.68 -11.58 3.39
CA ILE A 65 12.34 -10.33 3.75
C ILE A 65 11.33 -9.19 3.88
N PHE A 66 10.27 -9.22 3.08
CA PHE A 66 9.26 -8.20 3.18
C PHE A 66 8.59 -8.21 4.55
N LYS A 67 8.18 -9.40 4.98
CA LYS A 67 7.54 -9.51 6.28
C LYS A 67 8.49 -9.17 7.42
N GLU A 68 9.73 -9.57 7.31
CA GLU A 68 10.73 -9.26 8.33
C GLU A 68 11.01 -7.77 8.39
N SER A 69 11.05 -7.12 7.23
CA SER A 69 11.40 -5.70 7.16
C SER A 69 10.24 -4.80 7.54
N THR A 70 9.02 -5.15 7.14
CA THR A 70 7.86 -4.27 7.36
C THR A 70 6.97 -4.72 8.51
N GLY A 71 7.11 -5.97 8.92
CA GLY A 71 6.28 -6.51 9.98
C GLY A 71 4.93 -7.01 9.52
N VAL A 72 4.60 -6.86 8.23
CA VAL A 72 3.31 -7.29 7.69
C VAL A 72 3.51 -8.04 6.39
N LYS A 73 2.51 -8.82 6.02
CA LYS A 73 2.56 -9.55 4.76
C LYS A 73 2.37 -8.58 3.60
N PHE A 74 2.93 -8.95 2.45
CA PHE A 74 2.84 -8.13 1.25
C PHE A 74 1.39 -7.78 0.90
N VAL A 75 0.49 -8.75 0.89
CA VAL A 75 -0.90 -8.53 0.52
C VAL A 75 -1.55 -7.50 1.44
N ASP A 76 -1.30 -7.63 2.74
CA ASP A 76 -1.87 -6.71 3.72
C ASP A 76 -1.31 -5.31 3.56
N TYR A 77 -0.03 -5.21 3.25
CA TYR A 77 0.61 -3.92 3.02
C TYR A 77 -0.02 -3.21 1.82
N VAL A 78 -0.14 -3.93 0.70
CA VAL A 78 -0.71 -3.35 -0.52
C VAL A 78 -2.16 -2.93 -0.28
N THR A 79 -2.92 -3.78 0.40
CA THR A 79 -4.32 -3.46 0.69
C THR A 79 -4.42 -2.18 1.51
N LYS A 80 -3.60 -2.05 2.53
CA LYS A 80 -3.64 -0.85 3.37
C LYS A 80 -3.26 0.39 2.58
N GLN A 81 -2.22 0.29 1.75
CA GLN A 81 -1.80 1.42 0.93
C GLN A 81 -2.90 1.85 -0.03
N ARG A 82 -3.59 0.88 -0.62
CA ARG A 82 -4.68 1.17 -1.53
C ARG A 82 -5.85 1.84 -0.80
N MET A 83 -6.13 1.38 0.41
CA MET A 83 -7.21 1.97 1.20
C MET A 83 -6.89 3.42 1.57
N GLU A 84 -5.65 3.68 1.95
CA GLU A 84 -5.26 5.04 2.30
C GLU A 84 -5.26 5.96 1.10
N GLN A 85 -4.86 5.46 -0.05
CA GLN A 85 -4.95 6.24 -1.27
C GLN A 85 -6.40 6.54 -1.62
N ALA A 86 -7.28 5.56 -1.46
CA ALA A 86 -8.70 5.76 -1.73
C ALA A 86 -9.27 6.84 -0.81
N ARG A 87 -8.89 6.79 0.45
CA ARG A 87 -9.33 7.79 1.42
C ARG A 87 -8.88 9.19 1.02
N ASN A 88 -7.61 9.31 0.67
CA ASN A 88 -7.07 10.61 0.24
C ASN A 88 -7.79 11.15 -0.98
N LEU A 89 -8.03 10.30 -1.96
CA LEU A 89 -8.74 10.71 -3.16
C LEU A 89 -10.17 11.13 -2.85
N TYR A 90 -10.81 10.39 -1.96
CA TYR A 90 -12.18 10.69 -1.61
C TYR A 90 -12.29 12.03 -0.88
N LEU A 91 -11.36 12.31 0.02
CA LEU A 91 -11.39 13.53 0.82
C LEU A 91 -10.92 14.76 0.06
N ASN A 92 -10.05 14.57 -0.93
CA ASN A 92 -9.40 15.70 -1.59
C ASN A 92 -9.78 15.90 -3.04
N SER A 93 -10.82 15.21 -3.50
CA SER A 93 -11.29 15.37 -4.88
C SER A 93 -12.79 15.13 -4.95
N ASP A 94 -13.35 15.37 -6.13
CA ASP A 94 -14.78 15.11 -6.37
C ASP A 94 -15.00 13.80 -7.08
N LEU A 95 -14.01 12.94 -7.08
CA LEU A 95 -14.12 11.64 -7.74
C LEU A 95 -15.19 10.78 -7.09
N LYS A 96 -15.88 10.02 -7.90
CA LYS A 96 -16.86 9.07 -7.41
C LYS A 96 -16.18 7.79 -6.95
N ILE A 97 -16.86 7.03 -6.09
CA ILE A 97 -16.25 5.82 -5.53
C ILE A 97 -15.79 4.86 -6.63
N TYR A 98 -16.57 4.71 -7.70
CA TYR A 98 -16.18 3.79 -8.78
C TYR A 98 -14.93 4.30 -9.52
N GLU A 99 -14.77 5.60 -9.60
CA GLU A 99 -13.57 6.18 -10.21
C GLU A 99 -12.35 5.95 -9.33
N ILE A 100 -12.54 6.12 -8.03
CA ILE A 100 -11.48 5.90 -7.06
C ILE A 100 -11.03 4.44 -7.07
N ALA A 101 -12.00 3.51 -7.10
CA ALA A 101 -11.66 2.09 -7.13
C ALA A 101 -10.77 1.76 -8.31
N GLU A 102 -11.09 2.31 -9.47
CA GLU A 102 -10.31 2.10 -10.68
C GLU A 102 -8.88 2.59 -10.50
N LEU A 103 -8.74 3.78 -9.91
CA LEU A 103 -7.42 4.38 -9.72
C LEU A 103 -6.57 3.65 -8.70
N VAL A 104 -7.18 3.07 -7.68
CA VAL A 104 -6.40 2.40 -6.64
C VAL A 104 -6.26 0.89 -6.87
N GLY A 105 -6.71 0.39 -8.02
CA GLY A 105 -6.43 -0.97 -8.42
C GLY A 105 -7.53 -1.99 -8.21
N TYR A 106 -8.77 -1.57 -8.06
CA TYR A 106 -9.90 -2.48 -7.91
C TYR A 106 -10.88 -2.30 -9.07
N SER A 107 -11.28 -3.40 -9.66
CA SER A 107 -12.26 -3.37 -10.75
C SER A 107 -13.67 -3.11 -10.26
N ASP A 108 -13.96 -3.54 -9.05
CA ASP A 108 -15.32 -3.47 -8.48
C ASP A 108 -15.32 -2.56 -7.26
N TRP A 109 -16.03 -1.43 -7.38
CA TRP A 109 -16.07 -0.48 -6.28
C TRP A 109 -16.77 -1.04 -5.04
N HIS A 110 -17.65 -2.01 -5.21
CA HIS A 110 -18.31 -2.65 -4.07
C HIS A 110 -17.29 -3.36 -3.20
N TYR A 111 -16.32 -3.99 -3.84
CA TYR A 111 -15.26 -4.68 -3.11
C TYR A 111 -14.45 -3.67 -2.30
N LEU A 112 -14.07 -2.57 -2.92
CA LEU A 112 -13.34 -1.51 -2.23
C LEU A 112 -14.14 -0.99 -1.04
N TYR A 113 -15.40 -0.68 -1.26
CA TYR A 113 -16.26 -0.10 -0.24
C TYR A 113 -16.40 -1.02 0.97
N ASN A 114 -16.66 -2.30 0.71
CA ASN A 114 -16.84 -3.27 1.79
C ASN A 114 -15.52 -3.56 2.51
N LEU A 115 -14.43 -3.63 1.77
CA LEU A 115 -13.12 -3.88 2.35
C LEU A 115 -12.70 -2.72 3.25
N TYR A 116 -12.95 -1.49 2.80
CA TYR A 116 -12.64 -0.31 3.60
C TYR A 116 -13.39 -0.34 4.94
N LYS A 117 -14.69 -0.64 4.87
CA LYS A 117 -15.50 -0.73 6.07
C LYS A 117 -15.01 -1.80 7.02
N LYS A 118 -14.58 -2.93 6.46
CA LYS A 118 -14.06 -4.03 7.27
C LYS A 118 -12.78 -3.63 8.00
N ILE A 119 -11.90 -2.92 7.33
CA ILE A 119 -10.61 -2.56 7.89
C ILE A 119 -10.71 -1.41 8.89
N TYR A 120 -11.50 -0.40 8.58
CA TYR A 120 -11.57 0.82 9.40
C TYR A 120 -12.79 0.90 10.30
N GLY A 121 -13.73 -0.01 10.17
CA GLY A 121 -14.91 -0.04 11.02
C GLY A 121 -16.02 0.91 10.61
N HIS A 122 -15.81 1.69 9.56
CA HIS A 122 -16.83 2.59 9.03
C HIS A 122 -16.64 2.75 7.53
N SER A 123 -17.66 3.22 6.85
CA SER A 123 -17.62 3.32 5.39
C SER A 123 -16.76 4.49 4.93
N LEU A 124 -16.30 4.41 3.69
CA LEU A 124 -15.52 5.49 3.10
C LEU A 124 -16.31 6.80 3.07
N SER A 125 -17.62 6.72 2.81
CA SER A 125 -18.42 7.94 2.76
C SER A 125 -18.50 8.63 4.12
N LYS A 126 -18.31 7.89 5.20
CA LYS A 126 -18.30 8.52 6.53
C LYS A 126 -17.09 9.39 6.78
N GLU A 127 -16.05 9.21 6.01
CA GLU A 127 -14.85 10.02 6.17
C GLU A 127 -15.15 11.49 5.92
N LYS A 128 -15.97 11.78 4.91
CA LYS A 128 -16.34 13.16 4.61
C LYS A 128 -17.23 13.75 5.68
N GLU A 129 -18.13 12.95 6.21
CA GLU A 129 -19.00 13.43 7.28
C GLU A 129 -18.21 13.81 8.52
N GLY A 130 -17.25 12.95 8.88
CA GLY A 130 -16.43 13.22 10.06
C GLY A 130 -15.54 14.44 9.90
N LYS A 131 -15.29 14.85 8.68
CA LYS A 131 -14.40 15.96 8.42
C LYS A 131 -15.07 17.31 8.65
N LYS A 132 -16.37 17.34 8.68
CA LYS A 132 -17.07 18.58 8.99
C LYS A 132 -16.93 18.92 10.47
#